data_9a0e27ed7b5ddd8158bd9efc3e0f445f
#
_entry.id   9a0e27ed7b5ddd8158bd9efc3e0f445f
#
_cell.length_a   1.000
_cell.length_b   1.000
_cell.length_c   1.000
_cell.angle_alpha   90.00
_cell.angle_beta   90.00
_cell.angle_gamma   90.00
#
_symmetry.space_group_name_H-M   'P 1'
#
loop_
_entity.id
_entity.type
_entity.pdbx_description
1 polymer ?
#
loop_
_entity_poly.entity_id
_entity_poly.type
_entity_poly.pdbx_seq_one_letter_code
_entity_poly.pdbx_strand_id
1 'polypeptide(L)'
;KSSENSEIKAIIPESNKTTGNIGVEYLIFKYRLNIYEEHFFPIKHNLLGLKGSKINEIKNVYSHAQALSQSSNFIRKYNLNENVRADTAGSAKYISENKDKTKSAIASLLSAEIYNLEVLQKNIQDDENNVTRFLLMGKDIYQPEFNKGDFLTSFLFKLKSKPAALYSALSGFALNGVNLTKLQSFPEKNSFSSFFFLCDI
;
A
#
# COMPACT_ATOMS: atom_id res chain seq x y z
N LYS A 1 -19.60 18.05 30.93
CA LYS A 1 -19.73 17.76 29.48
C LYS A 1 -18.31 17.51 28.97
N SER A 2 -17.87 16.25 29.03
CA SER A 2 -16.64 15.79 28.40
C SER A 2 -16.87 15.82 26.88
N SER A 3 -16.17 16.69 26.17
CA SER A 3 -16.06 16.61 24.72
C SER A 3 -15.25 15.35 24.41
N GLU A 4 -15.91 14.32 23.92
CA GLU A 4 -15.26 13.23 23.23
C GLU A 4 -14.63 13.81 21.96
N ASN A 5 -13.37 14.21 22.04
CA ASN A 5 -12.51 14.38 20.88
C ASN A 5 -12.27 12.97 20.32
N SER A 6 -13.06 12.56 19.35
CA SER A 6 -12.80 11.35 18.59
C SER A 6 -11.49 11.59 17.82
N GLU A 7 -10.40 11.02 18.32
CA GLU A 7 -9.08 11.02 17.70
C GLU A 7 -9.20 10.38 16.30
N ILE A 8 -9.06 11.18 15.25
CA ILE A 8 -9.13 10.66 13.88
C ILE A 8 -7.81 9.96 13.58
N LYS A 9 -7.86 8.64 13.52
CA LYS A 9 -6.75 7.78 13.06
C LYS A 9 -7.04 7.29 11.64
N ALA A 10 -5.99 7.16 10.85
CA ALA A 10 -6.08 6.62 9.49
C ALA A 10 -5.07 5.49 9.31
N ILE A 11 -5.50 4.41 8.64
CA ILE A 11 -4.61 3.37 8.15
C ILE A 11 -4.34 3.66 6.68
N ILE A 12 -3.05 3.80 6.32
CA ILE A 12 -2.62 4.16 4.98
C ILE A 12 -1.59 3.14 4.49
N PRO A 13 -1.76 2.55 3.28
CA PRO A 13 -0.73 1.72 2.69
C PRO A 13 0.47 2.59 2.32
N GLU A 14 1.66 2.21 2.74
CA GLU A 14 2.88 3.00 2.54
C GLU A 14 3.79 2.38 1.49
N SER A 15 4.05 1.10 1.61
CA SER A 15 4.91 0.38 0.68
C SER A 15 4.43 -1.06 0.48
N ASN A 16 4.76 -1.63 -0.67
CA ASN A 16 4.49 -3.02 -0.99
C ASN A 16 5.78 -3.71 -1.38
N LYS A 17 6.00 -4.92 -0.90
CA LYS A 17 7.25 -5.66 -1.09
C LYS A 17 7.57 -5.95 -2.55
N THR A 18 6.53 -6.11 -3.38
CA THR A 18 6.65 -6.42 -4.80
C THR A 18 6.75 -5.18 -5.68
N THR A 19 6.00 -4.11 -5.36
CA THR A 19 5.89 -2.92 -6.21
C THR A 19 6.58 -1.68 -5.66
N GLY A 20 7.12 -1.76 -4.43
CA GLY A 20 7.83 -0.66 -3.78
C GLY A 20 6.91 0.36 -3.13
N ASN A 21 7.34 1.62 -3.11
CA ASN A 21 6.62 2.71 -2.44
C ASN A 21 5.31 3.07 -3.16
N ILE A 22 4.27 3.33 -2.38
CA ILE A 22 2.94 3.69 -2.89
C ILE A 22 2.82 5.22 -3.11
N GLY A 23 3.80 6.00 -2.61
CA GLY A 23 3.86 7.44 -2.84
C GLY A 23 2.95 8.27 -1.95
N VAL A 24 2.52 7.72 -0.82
CA VAL A 24 1.66 8.41 0.15
C VAL A 24 2.44 9.14 1.24
N GLU A 25 3.74 8.95 1.29
CA GLU A 25 4.62 9.48 2.34
C GLU A 25 4.62 11.01 2.39
N TYR A 26 4.40 11.67 1.23
CA TYR A 26 4.25 13.13 1.21
C TYR A 26 3.06 13.63 2.04
N LEU A 27 2.05 12.78 2.29
CA LEU A 27 0.90 13.11 3.13
C LEU A 27 1.31 13.31 4.59
N ILE A 28 2.31 12.55 5.07
CA ILE A 28 2.87 12.67 6.42
C ILE A 28 3.34 14.12 6.63
N PHE A 29 4.04 14.67 5.63
CA PHE A 29 4.56 16.04 5.70
C PHE A 29 3.48 17.09 5.53
N LYS A 30 2.63 16.89 4.50
CA LYS A 30 1.58 17.85 4.15
C LYS A 30 0.60 18.07 5.30
N TYR A 31 0.26 17.01 6.02
CA TYR A 31 -0.74 17.06 7.09
C TYR A 31 -0.15 16.97 8.49
N ARG A 32 1.19 16.92 8.63
CA ARG A 32 1.92 16.77 9.91
C ARG A 32 1.38 15.59 10.72
N LEU A 33 1.32 14.43 10.09
CA LEU A 33 0.86 13.21 10.72
C LEU A 33 1.99 12.56 11.52
N ASN A 34 1.62 11.96 12.65
CA ASN A 34 2.50 11.11 13.45
C ASN A 34 2.17 9.64 13.17
N ILE A 35 3.18 8.81 13.05
CA ILE A 35 3.04 7.35 12.88
C ILE A 35 2.93 6.75 14.27
N TYR A 36 1.90 5.94 14.50
CA TYR A 36 1.65 5.25 15.77
C TYR A 36 2.07 3.80 15.73
N GLU A 37 1.75 3.11 14.63
CA GLU A 37 1.99 1.69 14.46
C GLU A 37 2.24 1.37 12.99
N GLU A 38 2.90 0.25 12.75
CA GLU A 38 3.01 -0.36 11.43
C GLU A 38 2.43 -1.77 11.42
N HIS A 39 1.82 -2.14 10.30
CA HIS A 39 1.21 -3.45 10.11
C HIS A 39 1.61 -4.01 8.75
N PHE A 40 2.12 -5.23 8.75
CA PHE A 40 2.47 -5.96 7.53
C PHE A 40 1.34 -6.92 7.16
N PHE A 41 0.69 -6.67 6.03
CA PHE A 41 -0.47 -7.44 5.61
C PHE A 41 -0.18 -8.21 4.32
N PRO A 42 -0.28 -9.57 4.33
CA PRO A 42 -0.17 -10.37 3.11
C PRO A 42 -1.31 -10.07 2.14
N ILE A 43 -0.97 -9.70 0.91
CA ILE A 43 -1.95 -9.40 -0.13
C ILE A 43 -2.18 -10.65 -0.96
N LYS A 44 -3.41 -11.15 -0.93
CA LYS A 44 -3.83 -12.31 -1.71
C LYS A 44 -4.89 -11.90 -2.71
N HIS A 45 -4.56 -12.07 -3.99
CA HIS A 45 -5.48 -11.81 -5.09
C HIS A 45 -6.25 -13.07 -5.46
N ASN A 46 -7.56 -12.91 -5.64
CA ASN A 46 -8.43 -14.02 -6.05
C ASN A 46 -9.27 -13.59 -7.24
N LEU A 47 -9.53 -14.52 -8.14
CA LEU A 47 -10.47 -14.31 -9.24
C LEU A 47 -11.89 -14.56 -8.73
N LEU A 48 -12.72 -13.55 -8.82
CA LEU A 48 -14.11 -13.56 -8.35
C LEU A 48 -15.07 -13.43 -9.54
N GLY A 49 -16.12 -14.24 -9.56
CA GLY A 49 -17.16 -14.18 -10.57
C GLY A 49 -18.56 -14.30 -9.97
N LEU A 50 -19.57 -14.20 -10.81
CA LEU A 50 -20.94 -14.48 -10.40
C LEU A 50 -21.09 -15.98 -10.08
N LYS A 51 -22.01 -16.33 -9.21
CA LYS A 51 -22.30 -17.72 -8.89
C LYS A 51 -22.64 -18.54 -10.13
N GLY A 52 -21.98 -19.68 -10.27
CA GLY A 52 -22.07 -20.56 -11.43
C GLY A 52 -21.35 -20.05 -12.68
N SER A 53 -20.45 -19.07 -12.57
CA SER A 53 -19.48 -18.76 -13.62
C SER A 53 -18.41 -19.82 -13.69
N LYS A 54 -17.90 -20.10 -14.88
CA LYS A 54 -16.79 -21.03 -15.10
C LYS A 54 -15.58 -20.29 -15.59
N ILE A 55 -14.41 -20.57 -15.04
CA ILE A 55 -13.16 -19.87 -15.35
C ILE A 55 -12.86 -19.83 -16.85
N ASN A 56 -13.17 -20.90 -17.58
CA ASN A 56 -12.93 -21.02 -19.02
C ASN A 56 -13.92 -20.17 -19.87
N GLU A 57 -14.99 -19.65 -19.26
CA GLU A 57 -15.98 -18.78 -19.92
C GLU A 57 -15.69 -17.30 -19.66
N ILE A 58 -14.77 -17.00 -18.72
CA ILE A 58 -14.38 -15.62 -18.41
C ILE A 58 -13.58 -15.05 -19.57
N LYS A 59 -13.96 -13.85 -19.99
CA LYS A 59 -13.28 -13.08 -21.05
C LYS A 59 -12.63 -11.80 -20.53
N ASN A 60 -13.25 -11.18 -19.53
CA ASN A 60 -12.84 -9.89 -19.01
C ASN A 60 -12.57 -9.95 -17.51
N VAL A 61 -11.46 -9.35 -17.10
CA VAL A 61 -11.08 -9.20 -15.69
C VAL A 61 -10.96 -7.72 -15.32
N TYR A 62 -11.54 -7.35 -14.19
CA TYR A 62 -11.62 -5.98 -13.69
C TYR A 62 -10.90 -5.86 -12.36
N SER A 63 -10.00 -4.88 -12.21
CA SER A 63 -9.38 -4.55 -10.92
C SER A 63 -8.61 -3.22 -10.99
N HIS A 64 -8.00 -2.85 -9.86
CA HIS A 64 -7.00 -1.79 -9.82
C HIS A 64 -5.77 -2.19 -10.65
N ALA A 65 -5.12 -1.23 -11.32
CA ALA A 65 -3.97 -1.48 -12.19
C ALA A 65 -2.86 -2.31 -11.51
N GLN A 66 -2.58 -2.04 -10.23
CA GLN A 66 -1.58 -2.76 -9.46
C GLN A 66 -1.94 -4.24 -9.26
N ALA A 67 -3.20 -4.56 -8.95
CA ALA A 67 -3.66 -5.94 -8.77
C ALA A 67 -3.64 -6.72 -10.08
N LEU A 68 -3.97 -6.08 -11.21
CA LEU A 68 -3.85 -6.67 -12.54
C LEU A 68 -2.37 -6.99 -12.84
N SER A 69 -1.48 -6.03 -12.66
CA SER A 69 -0.04 -6.22 -12.86
C SER A 69 0.53 -7.32 -11.97
N GLN A 70 0.11 -7.40 -10.71
CA GLN A 70 0.54 -8.46 -9.77
C GLN A 70 -0.06 -9.85 -10.05
N SER A 71 -0.96 -9.98 -11.02
CA SER A 71 -1.60 -11.23 -11.43
C SER A 71 -1.42 -11.50 -12.93
N SER A 72 -0.39 -10.92 -13.53
CA SER A 72 -0.18 -10.90 -14.98
C SER A 72 0.04 -12.29 -15.58
N ASN A 73 0.71 -13.20 -14.86
CA ASN A 73 0.94 -14.57 -15.30
C ASN A 73 -0.39 -15.33 -15.42
N PHE A 74 -1.27 -15.15 -14.43
CA PHE A 74 -2.60 -15.75 -14.44
C PHE A 74 -3.47 -15.20 -15.57
N ILE A 75 -3.48 -13.88 -15.74
CA ILE A 75 -4.24 -13.20 -16.79
C ILE A 75 -3.82 -13.68 -18.18
N ARG A 76 -2.51 -13.79 -18.44
CA ARG A 76 -1.97 -14.31 -19.70
C ARG A 76 -2.31 -15.76 -19.91
N LYS A 77 -2.21 -16.61 -18.87
CA LYS A 77 -2.53 -18.05 -18.96
C LYS A 77 -3.94 -18.30 -19.45
N TYR A 78 -4.92 -17.49 -19.02
CA TYR A 78 -6.32 -17.63 -19.40
C TYR A 78 -6.76 -16.67 -20.51
N ASN A 79 -5.82 -15.90 -21.10
CA ASN A 79 -6.06 -14.93 -22.16
C ASN A 79 -7.20 -13.96 -21.84
N LEU A 80 -7.18 -13.38 -20.63
CA LEU A 80 -8.21 -12.47 -20.13
C LEU A 80 -7.93 -11.02 -20.58
N ASN A 81 -8.97 -10.30 -20.98
CA ASN A 81 -8.89 -8.87 -21.27
C ASN A 81 -8.88 -8.07 -19.96
N GLU A 82 -7.84 -7.27 -19.76
CA GLU A 82 -7.70 -6.43 -18.57
C GLU A 82 -8.55 -5.16 -18.67
N ASN A 83 -9.24 -4.82 -17.58
CA ASN A 83 -10.06 -3.63 -17.47
C ASN A 83 -9.73 -2.91 -16.15
N VAL A 84 -9.00 -1.81 -16.24
CA VAL A 84 -8.57 -1.03 -15.08
C VAL A 84 -9.74 -0.27 -14.46
N ARG A 85 -9.85 -0.33 -13.13
CA ARG A 85 -10.81 0.40 -12.33
C ARG A 85 -10.12 1.08 -11.14
N ALA A 86 -10.85 1.94 -10.43
CA ALA A 86 -10.31 2.74 -9.33
C ALA A 86 -9.80 1.91 -8.14
N ASP A 87 -10.45 0.77 -7.86
CA ASP A 87 -10.07 -0.10 -6.75
C ASP A 87 -10.55 -1.54 -6.94
N THR A 88 -10.03 -2.47 -6.12
CA THR A 88 -10.32 -3.90 -6.20
C THR A 88 -11.72 -4.25 -5.69
N ALA A 89 -12.16 -3.65 -4.56
CA ALA A 89 -13.45 -3.92 -3.96
C ALA A 89 -14.61 -3.37 -4.82
N GLY A 90 -14.43 -2.15 -5.36
CA GLY A 90 -15.37 -1.55 -6.32
C GLY A 90 -15.47 -2.36 -7.61
N SER A 91 -14.41 -3.05 -8.01
CA SER A 91 -14.45 -3.98 -9.15
C SER A 91 -15.30 -5.21 -8.82
N ALA A 92 -15.17 -5.79 -7.63
CA ALA A 92 -16.02 -6.89 -7.17
C ALA A 92 -17.49 -6.47 -7.10
N LYS A 93 -17.77 -5.28 -6.55
CA LYS A 93 -19.13 -4.70 -6.54
C LYS A 93 -19.70 -4.60 -7.96
N TYR A 94 -18.92 -4.07 -8.90
CA TYR A 94 -19.34 -3.95 -10.30
C TYR A 94 -19.71 -5.31 -10.91
N ILE A 95 -18.95 -6.38 -10.64
CA ILE A 95 -19.28 -7.72 -11.14
C ILE A 95 -20.61 -8.21 -10.56
N SER A 96 -20.84 -8.01 -9.26
CA SER A 96 -22.08 -8.43 -8.60
C SER A 96 -23.33 -7.77 -9.19
N GLU A 97 -23.20 -6.51 -9.63
CA GLU A 97 -24.29 -5.71 -10.20
C GLU A 97 -24.53 -5.99 -11.70
N ASN A 98 -23.50 -6.41 -12.44
CA ASN A 98 -23.51 -6.48 -13.91
C ASN A 98 -24.22 -7.72 -14.48
N LYS A 99 -24.40 -8.78 -13.69
CA LYS A 99 -25.06 -10.06 -14.07
C LYS A 99 -24.49 -10.78 -15.30
N ASP A 100 -23.27 -10.45 -15.73
CA ASP A 100 -22.60 -11.04 -16.89
C ASP A 100 -21.57 -12.07 -16.42
N LYS A 101 -21.84 -13.34 -16.66
CA LYS A 101 -20.99 -14.47 -16.24
C LYS A 101 -19.64 -14.56 -16.97
N THR A 102 -19.44 -13.79 -18.04
CA THR A 102 -18.17 -13.72 -18.77
C THR A 102 -17.19 -12.70 -18.15
N LYS A 103 -17.61 -11.97 -17.12
CA LYS A 103 -16.84 -10.98 -16.40
C LYS A 103 -16.43 -11.45 -15.02
N SER A 104 -15.26 -11.03 -14.59
CA SER A 104 -14.67 -11.35 -13.29
C SER A 104 -13.97 -10.15 -12.67
N ALA A 105 -13.68 -10.21 -11.38
CA ALA A 105 -12.85 -9.24 -10.70
C ALA A 105 -11.67 -9.91 -9.99
N ILE A 106 -10.56 -9.20 -9.87
CA ILE A 106 -9.48 -9.57 -8.95
C ILE A 106 -9.66 -8.76 -7.67
N ALA A 107 -9.92 -9.46 -6.55
CA ALA A 107 -10.12 -8.83 -5.25
C ALA A 107 -9.83 -9.79 -4.09
N SER A 108 -10.07 -9.34 -2.85
CA SER A 108 -9.92 -10.13 -1.63
C SER A 108 -11.05 -11.15 -1.45
N LEU A 109 -10.82 -12.17 -0.62
CA LEU A 109 -11.89 -13.11 -0.22
C LEU A 109 -13.04 -12.39 0.50
N LEU A 110 -12.72 -11.38 1.31
CA LEU A 110 -13.73 -10.55 1.97
C LEU A 110 -14.66 -9.86 0.97
N SER A 111 -14.13 -9.41 -0.17
CA SER A 111 -14.96 -8.84 -1.24
C SER A 111 -15.91 -9.88 -1.86
N ALA A 112 -15.48 -11.15 -1.95
CA ALA A 112 -16.36 -12.22 -2.41
C ALA A 112 -17.55 -12.44 -1.46
N GLU A 113 -17.29 -12.42 -0.17
CA GLU A 113 -18.34 -12.57 0.87
C GLU A 113 -19.31 -11.38 0.85
N ILE A 114 -18.80 -10.14 0.89
CA ILE A 114 -19.62 -8.92 0.93
C ILE A 114 -20.53 -8.79 -0.31
N TYR A 115 -19.99 -9.09 -1.49
CA TYR A 115 -20.72 -8.94 -2.75
C TYR A 115 -21.36 -10.23 -3.27
N ASN A 116 -21.36 -11.30 -2.45
CA ASN A 116 -21.95 -12.58 -2.76
C ASN A 116 -21.49 -13.18 -4.10
N LEU A 117 -20.15 -13.08 -4.33
CA LEU A 117 -19.47 -13.62 -5.50
C LEU A 117 -18.88 -15.00 -5.21
N GLU A 118 -18.70 -15.79 -6.25
CA GLU A 118 -17.99 -17.06 -6.20
C GLU A 118 -16.49 -16.84 -6.42
N VAL A 119 -15.66 -17.53 -5.62
CA VAL A 119 -14.21 -17.55 -5.80
C VAL A 119 -13.86 -18.60 -6.85
N LEU A 120 -13.57 -18.15 -8.07
CA LEU A 120 -13.25 -19.03 -9.20
C LEU A 120 -11.82 -19.59 -9.08
N GLN A 121 -10.89 -18.78 -8.58
CA GLN A 121 -9.51 -19.19 -8.32
C GLN A 121 -8.92 -18.35 -7.18
N LYS A 122 -8.26 -19.03 -6.23
CA LYS A 122 -7.54 -18.38 -5.11
C LYS A 122 -6.07 -18.15 -5.46
N ASN A 123 -5.48 -17.13 -4.79
CA ASN A 123 -4.04 -16.86 -4.76
C ASN A 123 -3.44 -16.80 -6.17
N ILE A 124 -3.96 -15.91 -7.01
CA ILE A 124 -3.55 -15.75 -8.41
C ILE A 124 -2.42 -14.70 -8.58
N GLN A 125 -1.91 -14.14 -7.49
CA GLN A 125 -0.77 -13.22 -7.53
C GLN A 125 0.51 -13.93 -8.00
N ASP A 126 1.34 -13.20 -8.74
CA ASP A 126 2.57 -13.71 -9.32
C ASP A 126 3.67 -13.96 -8.27
N ASP A 127 3.63 -13.21 -7.14
CA ASP A 127 4.57 -13.36 -6.03
C ASP A 127 3.82 -13.77 -4.75
N GLU A 128 4.20 -14.91 -4.17
CA GLU A 128 3.62 -15.41 -2.92
C GLU A 128 3.98 -14.54 -1.71
N ASN A 129 5.11 -13.80 -1.79
CA ASN A 129 5.56 -12.88 -0.75
C ASN A 129 5.01 -11.46 -0.90
N ASN A 130 3.88 -11.30 -1.60
CA ASN A 130 3.22 -10.01 -1.75
C ASN A 130 2.70 -9.51 -0.39
N VAL A 131 3.41 -8.57 0.21
CA VAL A 131 3.10 -7.97 1.51
C VAL A 131 3.06 -6.46 1.38
N THR A 132 2.00 -5.85 1.90
CA THR A 132 1.89 -4.39 2.01
C THR A 132 2.11 -3.96 3.47
N ARG A 133 2.96 -2.96 3.65
CA ARG A 133 3.15 -2.24 4.91
C ARG A 133 2.09 -1.15 5.00
N PHE A 134 1.32 -1.16 6.07
CA PHE A 134 0.35 -0.13 6.40
C PHE A 134 0.83 0.64 7.62
N LEU A 135 0.64 1.95 7.62
CA LEU A 135 0.94 2.82 8.75
C LEU A 135 -0.37 3.31 9.38
N LEU A 136 -0.50 3.14 10.69
CA LEU A 136 -1.54 3.79 11.48
C LEU A 136 -1.04 5.18 11.87
N MET A 137 -1.75 6.21 11.46
CA MET A 137 -1.34 7.61 11.62
C MET A 137 -2.44 8.47 12.21
N GLY A 138 -2.02 9.51 12.94
CA GLY A 138 -2.91 10.54 13.49
C GLY A 138 -2.21 11.88 13.64
N LYS A 139 -2.93 12.89 14.17
CA LYS A 139 -2.41 14.25 14.36
C LYS A 139 -1.73 14.44 15.69
N ASP A 140 -2.13 13.69 16.70
CA ASP A 140 -1.60 13.85 18.05
C ASP A 140 -0.21 13.24 18.16
N ILE A 141 0.62 13.80 19.03
CA ILE A 141 1.95 13.26 19.29
C ILE A 141 1.79 11.98 20.10
N TYR A 142 2.29 10.88 19.55
CA TYR A 142 2.35 9.60 20.24
C TYR A 142 3.72 9.42 20.87
N GLN A 143 3.75 9.17 22.18
CA GLN A 143 4.95 8.82 22.91
C GLN A 143 4.83 7.38 23.39
N PRO A 144 5.48 6.41 22.73
CA PRO A 144 5.45 5.03 23.14
C PRO A 144 6.19 4.82 24.47
N GLU A 145 5.76 3.82 25.24
CA GLU A 145 6.51 3.35 26.40
C GLU A 145 7.71 2.51 25.93
N PHE A 146 8.90 3.09 25.95
CA PHE A 146 10.13 2.48 25.40
C PHE A 146 10.55 1.14 26.03
N ASN A 147 9.84 0.65 27.03
CA ASN A 147 10.14 -0.62 27.71
C ASN A 147 9.42 -1.84 27.11
N LYS A 148 8.63 -1.66 26.08
CA LYS A 148 7.73 -2.69 25.53
C LYS A 148 7.89 -2.89 24.03
N GLY A 149 9.01 -3.48 23.61
CA GLY A 149 9.18 -3.95 22.23
C GLY A 149 10.26 -3.25 21.43
N ASP A 150 10.34 -3.59 20.16
CA ASP A 150 11.23 -2.97 19.18
C ASP A 150 10.57 -1.71 18.62
N PHE A 151 11.36 -0.66 18.44
CA PHE A 151 10.90 0.61 17.93
C PHE A 151 11.59 0.93 16.62
N LEU A 152 10.82 1.52 15.71
CA LEU A 152 11.32 2.12 14.49
C LEU A 152 11.04 3.62 14.56
N THR A 153 12.05 4.41 14.30
CA THR A 153 11.90 5.86 14.27
C THR A 153 11.91 6.36 12.83
N SER A 154 10.80 6.96 12.41
CA SER A 154 10.70 7.65 11.13
C SER A 154 10.87 9.15 11.33
N PHE A 155 11.78 9.77 10.60
CA PHE A 155 11.99 11.21 10.66
C PHE A 155 12.28 11.82 9.30
N LEU A 156 12.01 13.10 9.21
CA LEU A 156 12.25 13.91 8.02
C LEU A 156 13.35 14.93 8.29
N PHE A 157 14.26 15.07 7.35
CA PHE A 157 15.24 16.15 7.39
C PHE A 157 15.41 16.83 6.03
N LYS A 158 15.90 18.06 6.08
CA LYS A 158 16.25 18.85 4.90
C LYS A 158 17.73 19.22 4.96
N LEU A 159 18.39 19.15 3.82
CA LEU A 159 19.80 19.51 3.70
C LEU A 159 19.96 20.80 2.89
N LYS A 160 21.03 21.55 3.22
CA LYS A 160 21.48 22.62 2.36
C LYS A 160 22.00 22.01 1.04
N SER A 161 21.62 22.60 -0.10
CA SER A 161 22.11 22.15 -1.42
C SER A 161 23.59 22.52 -1.59
N LYS A 162 24.46 21.60 -1.20
CA LYS A 162 25.92 21.70 -1.36
C LYS A 162 26.52 20.31 -1.59
N PRO A 163 27.71 20.23 -2.23
CA PRO A 163 28.40 18.95 -2.39
C PRO A 163 28.59 18.22 -1.06
N ALA A 164 28.45 16.88 -1.09
CA ALA A 164 28.61 15.97 0.04
C ALA A 164 27.66 16.18 1.23
N ALA A 165 26.61 17.04 1.12
CA ALA A 165 25.69 17.29 2.23
C ALA A 165 24.99 16.02 2.73
N LEU A 166 24.49 15.17 1.81
CA LEU A 166 23.85 13.91 2.17
C LEU A 166 24.85 12.93 2.78
N TYR A 167 26.04 12.81 2.20
CA TYR A 167 27.12 11.96 2.75
C TYR A 167 27.45 12.36 4.19
N SER A 168 27.64 13.67 4.45
CA SER A 168 27.94 14.19 5.80
C SER A 168 26.83 13.93 6.79
N ALA A 169 25.56 14.01 6.37
CA ALA A 169 24.43 13.71 7.24
C ALA A 169 24.36 12.18 7.57
N LEU A 170 24.52 11.34 6.55
CA LEU A 170 24.46 9.88 6.72
C LEU A 170 25.67 9.33 7.49
N SER A 171 26.85 9.93 7.37
CA SER A 171 28.05 9.51 8.11
C SER A 171 27.84 9.60 9.63
N GLY A 172 27.02 10.54 10.11
CA GLY A 172 26.68 10.64 11.53
C GLY A 172 25.95 9.40 12.05
N PHE A 173 25.04 8.81 11.27
CA PHE A 173 24.38 7.56 11.64
C PHE A 173 25.35 6.40 11.65
N ALA A 174 26.14 6.24 10.59
CA ALA A 174 27.12 5.16 10.47
C ALA A 174 28.15 5.17 11.61
N LEU A 175 28.69 6.34 11.96
CA LEU A 175 29.68 6.49 13.04
C LEU A 175 29.11 6.18 14.43
N ASN A 176 27.80 6.31 14.61
CA ASN A 176 27.10 5.98 15.86
C ASN A 176 26.43 4.60 15.84
N GLY A 177 26.73 3.75 14.85
CA GLY A 177 26.18 2.40 14.76
C GLY A 177 24.65 2.35 14.48
N VAL A 178 24.08 3.43 13.99
CA VAL A 178 22.65 3.49 13.65
C VAL A 178 22.43 2.94 12.24
N ASN A 179 21.59 1.93 12.13
CA ASN A 179 21.21 1.33 10.86
C ASN A 179 20.02 2.04 10.25
N LEU A 180 20.13 2.42 8.97
CA LEU A 180 19.01 2.95 8.20
C LEU A 180 18.33 1.82 7.44
N THR A 181 17.05 1.65 7.67
CA THR A 181 16.20 0.65 6.99
C THR A 181 15.45 1.24 5.80
N LYS A 182 15.30 2.57 5.77
CA LYS A 182 14.71 3.33 4.65
C LYS A 182 15.41 4.66 4.47
N LEU A 183 15.61 5.07 3.20
CA LEU A 183 16.02 6.41 2.82
C LEU A 183 15.31 6.79 1.52
N GLN A 184 14.49 7.82 1.56
CA GLN A 184 13.72 8.28 0.40
C GLN A 184 13.77 9.80 0.30
N SER A 185 13.99 10.31 -0.92
CA SER A 185 14.00 11.75 -1.19
C SER A 185 12.70 12.21 -1.83
N PHE A 186 12.25 13.42 -1.45
CA PHE A 186 11.09 14.09 -2.02
C PHE A 186 11.49 15.50 -2.44
N PRO A 187 11.14 15.95 -3.65
CA PRO A 187 11.37 17.33 -4.04
C PRO A 187 10.54 18.29 -3.17
N GLU A 188 11.13 19.38 -2.78
CA GLU A 188 10.39 20.47 -2.17
C GLU A 188 9.43 21.08 -3.21
N LYS A 189 8.23 21.43 -2.79
CA LYS A 189 7.23 22.05 -3.66
C LYS A 189 7.83 23.28 -4.36
N ASN A 190 7.71 23.34 -5.68
CA ASN A 190 8.23 24.40 -6.54
C ASN A 190 9.77 24.51 -6.57
N SER A 191 10.51 23.46 -6.22
CA SER A 191 11.97 23.44 -6.31
C SER A 191 12.47 22.14 -6.95
N PHE A 192 13.43 22.27 -7.88
CA PHE A 192 14.16 21.13 -8.44
C PHE A 192 15.53 20.90 -7.79
N SER A 193 15.93 21.77 -6.87
CA SER A 193 17.25 21.74 -6.22
C SER A 193 17.19 21.55 -4.71
N SER A 194 16.00 21.50 -4.13
CA SER A 194 15.78 21.32 -2.70
C SER A 194 14.96 20.08 -2.44
N PHE A 195 15.45 19.21 -1.53
CA PHE A 195 14.85 17.92 -1.23
C PHE A 195 14.68 17.74 0.28
N PHE A 196 13.59 17.09 0.64
CA PHE A 196 13.41 16.44 1.93
C PHE A 196 13.83 14.97 1.84
N PHE A 197 14.35 14.46 2.94
CA PHE A 197 14.76 13.06 3.08
C PHE A 197 13.98 12.42 4.22
N LEU A 198 13.26 11.35 3.93
CA LEU A 198 12.60 10.50 4.93
C LEU A 198 13.51 9.33 5.22
N CYS A 199 13.77 9.10 6.51
CA CYS A 199 14.53 7.95 6.99
C CYS A 199 13.73 7.16 8.01
N ASP A 200 13.93 5.84 7.99
CA ASP A 200 13.57 4.92 9.06
C ASP A 200 14.86 4.33 9.65
N ILE A 201 14.99 4.38 10.96
CA ILE A 201 16.12 3.84 11.75
C ILE A 201 15.62 2.92 12.85
#